data_dc80005acea665595d6a2f13d8c59839
#
_entry.id   dc80005acea665595d6a2f13d8c59839
#
_cell.length_a   1.000
_cell.length_b   1.000
_cell.length_c   1.000
_cell.angle_alpha   90.00
_cell.angle_beta   90.00
_cell.angle_gamma   90.00
#
_symmetry.space_group_name_H-M   'P 1'
#
loop_
_entity.id
_entity.type
_entity.pdbx_description
1 polymer ?
#
loop_
_entity_poly.entity_id
_entity_poly.type
_entity_poly.pdbx_seq_one_letter_code
_entity_poly.pdbx_strand_id
1 'polypeptide(L)'
;MTTPTFRKVAVTPEARALVPGVQVLTLEAQIPATGPAPADDVWAEAHAQWTGASRAEVRAAPNVTAYRELSRLIGSHPDKRPPSVQALIDRGLRAKPLGAWPKINPAVDAVNAVAVRDLVALGLFDRDMLEGEVALRLTDGTEEFTALGADGPVTLEAGGLVLADEKRVLSQFAHRDGVHQAVTAQTRRVLLLACSVPGVDEDTCRDALLAAAALLGGTAP
;
A
#
# COMPACT_ATOMS: atom_id res chain seq x y z
N MET A 1 -2.26 17.25 -21.73
CA MET A 1 -2.05 16.21 -20.68
C MET A 1 -1.51 16.93 -19.46
N THR A 2 -2.22 16.91 -18.35
CA THR A 2 -1.79 17.50 -17.08
C THR A 2 -0.61 16.71 -16.54
N THR A 3 0.45 17.39 -16.10
CA THR A 3 1.59 16.70 -15.46
C THR A 3 1.13 16.13 -14.12
N PRO A 4 1.39 14.84 -13.82
CA PRO A 4 1.03 14.25 -12.54
C PRO A 4 1.66 15.00 -11.37
N THR A 5 0.86 15.36 -10.37
CA THR A 5 1.35 16.08 -9.19
C THR A 5 1.53 15.09 -8.03
N PHE A 6 2.76 14.76 -7.74
CA PHE A 6 3.11 14.00 -6.55
C PHE A 6 3.17 14.91 -5.32
N ARG A 7 2.66 14.40 -4.20
CA ARG A 7 2.81 15.04 -2.90
C ARG A 7 3.51 14.10 -1.93
N LYS A 8 4.14 14.66 -0.91
CA LYS A 8 4.70 13.91 0.22
C LYS A 8 3.79 14.11 1.43
N VAL A 9 3.41 13.02 2.05
CA VAL A 9 2.67 13.03 3.31
C VAL A 9 3.55 13.66 4.40
N ALA A 10 2.94 14.45 5.27
CA ALA A 10 3.64 14.98 6.45
C ALA A 10 4.10 13.84 7.36
N VAL A 11 5.34 13.89 7.82
CA VAL A 11 5.91 12.90 8.75
C VAL A 11 6.25 13.62 10.05
N THR A 12 5.66 13.18 11.17
CA THR A 12 5.95 13.80 12.47
C THR A 12 7.41 13.60 12.89
N PRO A 13 7.96 14.49 13.74
CA PRO A 13 9.34 14.34 14.23
C PRO A 13 9.59 12.97 14.87
N GLU A 14 8.64 12.46 15.65
CA GLU A 14 8.73 11.18 16.35
C GLU A 14 8.76 10.00 15.36
N ALA A 15 7.89 10.02 14.34
CA ALA A 15 7.88 9.01 13.29
C ALA A 15 9.17 9.04 12.47
N ARG A 16 9.70 10.24 12.19
CA ARG A 16 10.98 10.41 11.49
C ARG A 16 12.18 9.95 12.33
N ALA A 17 12.12 10.13 13.64
CA ALA A 17 13.14 9.62 14.56
C ALA A 17 13.11 8.09 14.65
N LEU A 18 11.90 7.48 14.63
CA LEU A 18 11.76 6.03 14.64
C LEU A 18 12.26 5.39 13.34
N VAL A 19 11.92 5.99 12.19
CA VAL A 19 12.33 5.48 10.86
C VAL A 19 12.96 6.62 10.06
N PRO A 20 14.27 6.89 10.23
CA PRO A 20 14.95 7.93 9.47
C PRO A 20 14.87 7.68 7.97
N GLY A 21 14.47 8.70 7.20
CA GLY A 21 14.34 8.63 5.75
C GLY A 21 13.00 8.05 5.25
N VAL A 22 12.08 7.66 6.13
CA VAL A 22 10.74 7.24 5.71
C VAL A 22 10.00 8.37 5.00
N GLN A 23 9.35 8.04 3.90
CA GLN A 23 8.46 8.94 3.15
C GLN A 23 7.23 8.18 2.66
N VAL A 24 6.14 8.89 2.48
CA VAL A 24 4.97 8.39 1.77
C VAL A 24 4.69 9.36 0.64
N LEU A 25 4.78 8.86 -0.59
CA LEU A 25 4.41 9.60 -1.79
C LEU A 25 2.94 9.36 -2.07
N THR A 26 2.25 10.38 -2.53
CA THR A 26 0.84 10.28 -2.92
C THR A 26 0.61 10.82 -4.32
N LEU A 27 -0.41 10.28 -4.97
CA LEU A 27 -0.91 10.68 -6.26
C LEU A 27 -2.44 10.53 -6.28
N GLU A 28 -3.15 11.60 -6.61
CA GLU A 28 -4.60 11.51 -6.81
C GLU A 28 -4.90 10.96 -8.21
N ALA A 29 -5.88 10.05 -8.28
CA ALA A 29 -6.35 9.46 -9.53
C ALA A 29 -7.89 9.38 -9.55
N GLN A 30 -8.43 9.16 -10.74
CA GLN A 30 -9.87 8.98 -10.94
C GLN A 30 -10.16 7.61 -11.52
N ILE A 31 -11.24 7.00 -11.04
CA ILE A 31 -11.78 5.76 -11.59
C ILE A 31 -12.98 6.13 -12.46
N PRO A 32 -12.94 5.87 -13.79
CA PRO A 32 -14.06 6.15 -14.68
C PRO A 32 -15.28 5.32 -14.29
N ALA A 33 -16.48 5.75 -14.73
CA ALA A 33 -17.72 5.03 -14.46
C ALA A 33 -17.71 3.60 -15.03
N THR A 34 -16.94 3.36 -16.06
CA THR A 34 -16.71 2.03 -16.67
C THR A 34 -15.81 1.11 -15.84
N GLY A 35 -15.24 1.63 -14.76
CA GLY A 35 -14.25 0.94 -13.93
C GLY A 35 -12.81 1.11 -14.45
N PRO A 36 -11.83 0.55 -13.73
CA PRO A 36 -10.42 0.55 -14.13
C PRO A 36 -10.17 -0.34 -15.35
N ALA A 37 -9.03 -0.15 -16.00
CA ALA A 37 -8.56 -1.05 -17.05
C ALA A 37 -8.27 -2.46 -16.48
N PRO A 38 -8.40 -3.52 -17.29
CA PRO A 38 -7.97 -4.85 -16.89
C PRO A 38 -6.47 -4.86 -16.53
N ALA A 39 -6.13 -5.56 -15.46
CA ALA A 39 -4.74 -5.68 -14.98
C ALA A 39 -4.13 -7.07 -15.27
N ASP A 40 -4.75 -7.86 -16.16
CA ASP A 40 -4.34 -9.24 -16.41
C ASP A 40 -2.93 -9.37 -16.93
N ASP A 41 -2.47 -8.45 -17.80
CA ASP A 41 -1.09 -8.45 -18.32
C ASP A 41 -0.09 -8.16 -17.18
N VAL A 42 -0.37 -7.20 -16.30
CA VAL A 42 0.50 -6.86 -15.17
C VAL A 42 0.55 -8.02 -14.17
N TRP A 43 -0.59 -8.70 -13.93
CA TRP A 43 -0.61 -9.92 -13.15
C TRP A 43 0.17 -11.06 -13.79
N ALA A 44 0.12 -11.20 -15.12
CA ALA A 44 0.89 -12.20 -15.85
C ALA A 44 2.40 -11.95 -15.73
N GLU A 45 2.84 -10.69 -15.83
CA GLU A 45 4.24 -10.29 -15.62
C GLU A 45 4.69 -10.65 -14.18
N ALA A 46 3.92 -10.23 -13.17
CA ALA A 46 4.21 -10.52 -11.78
C ALA A 46 4.22 -12.04 -11.49
N HIS A 47 3.28 -12.78 -12.11
CA HIS A 47 3.25 -14.23 -11.97
C HIS A 47 4.48 -14.89 -12.59
N ALA A 48 4.89 -14.47 -13.79
CA ALA A 48 6.09 -15.00 -14.46
C ALA A 48 7.36 -14.77 -13.62
N GLN A 49 7.43 -13.63 -12.92
CA GLN A 49 8.54 -13.29 -12.03
C GLN A 49 8.59 -14.18 -10.79
N TRP A 50 7.45 -14.56 -10.22
CA TRP A 50 7.39 -15.19 -8.90
C TRP A 50 6.93 -16.65 -8.91
N THR A 51 6.44 -17.18 -10.02
CA THR A 51 6.04 -18.60 -10.10
C THR A 51 7.22 -19.52 -9.82
N GLY A 52 7.01 -20.46 -8.93
CA GLY A 52 8.05 -21.42 -8.52
C GLY A 52 9.11 -20.86 -7.56
N ALA A 53 9.12 -19.54 -7.28
CA ALA A 53 10.07 -18.95 -6.35
C ALA A 53 9.88 -19.53 -4.93
N SER A 54 10.99 -19.79 -4.26
CA SER A 54 10.99 -20.16 -2.85
C SER A 54 10.70 -18.94 -1.96
N ARG A 55 10.28 -19.20 -0.72
CA ARG A 55 10.12 -18.12 0.27
C ARG A 55 11.43 -17.38 0.54
N ALA A 56 12.56 -18.04 0.42
CA ALA A 56 13.87 -17.43 0.63
C ALA A 56 14.18 -16.41 -0.48
N GLU A 57 13.90 -16.75 -1.74
CA GLU A 57 14.09 -15.86 -2.87
C GLU A 57 13.19 -14.62 -2.77
N VAL A 58 11.90 -14.78 -2.42
CA VAL A 58 11.00 -13.64 -2.20
C VAL A 58 11.54 -12.71 -1.09
N ARG A 59 11.99 -13.29 0.03
CA ARG A 59 12.55 -12.52 1.16
C ARG A 59 13.85 -11.81 0.82
N ALA A 60 14.65 -12.35 -0.09
CA ALA A 60 15.93 -11.80 -0.51
C ALA A 60 15.79 -10.69 -1.56
N ALA A 61 14.60 -10.50 -2.14
CA ALA A 61 14.37 -9.39 -3.06
C ALA A 61 14.61 -8.04 -2.35
N PRO A 62 15.37 -7.09 -2.96
CA PRO A 62 15.85 -5.88 -2.27
C PRO A 62 14.75 -5.10 -1.54
N ASN A 63 13.68 -4.73 -2.24
CA ASN A 63 12.58 -3.97 -1.65
C ASN A 63 11.83 -4.77 -0.57
N VAL A 64 11.66 -6.08 -0.74
CA VAL A 64 11.06 -6.94 0.29
C VAL A 64 11.94 -6.97 1.54
N THR A 65 13.26 -7.06 1.36
CA THR A 65 14.23 -6.98 2.47
C THR A 65 14.08 -5.65 3.21
N ALA A 66 14.02 -4.53 2.50
CA ALA A 66 13.86 -3.19 3.08
C ALA A 66 12.55 -3.07 3.91
N TYR A 67 11.42 -3.55 3.39
CA TYR A 67 10.16 -3.56 4.14
C TYR A 67 10.18 -4.51 5.33
N ARG A 68 10.91 -5.61 5.27
CA ARG A 68 11.12 -6.51 6.42
C ARG A 68 11.96 -5.86 7.50
N GLU A 69 12.97 -5.07 7.13
CA GLU A 69 13.78 -4.28 8.06
C GLU A 69 12.96 -3.19 8.72
N LEU A 70 12.13 -2.46 7.95
CA LEU A 70 11.14 -1.54 8.50
C LEU A 70 10.26 -2.23 9.55
N SER A 71 9.71 -3.42 9.23
CA SER A 71 8.88 -4.16 10.17
C SER A 71 9.58 -4.42 11.50
N ARG A 72 10.88 -4.76 11.47
CA ARG A 72 11.67 -4.96 12.70
C ARG A 72 11.88 -3.65 13.47
N LEU A 73 12.18 -2.55 12.77
CA LEU A 73 12.35 -1.23 13.37
C LEU A 73 11.11 -0.77 14.14
N ILE A 74 9.93 -1.01 13.60
CA ILE A 74 8.65 -0.65 14.23
C ILE A 74 8.14 -1.73 15.20
N GLY A 75 8.99 -2.67 15.64
CA GLY A 75 8.64 -3.69 16.62
C GLY A 75 7.77 -4.84 16.10
N SER A 76 7.55 -4.93 14.78
CA SER A 76 6.80 -6.03 14.17
C SER A 76 7.70 -7.19 13.78
N HIS A 77 7.18 -8.43 13.84
CA HIS A 77 7.92 -9.61 13.46
C HIS A 77 7.55 -10.01 12.01
N PRO A 78 8.44 -9.79 11.01
CA PRO A 78 8.08 -9.93 9.58
C PRO A 78 7.82 -11.38 9.13
N ASP A 79 8.13 -12.39 9.94
CA ASP A 79 7.76 -13.78 9.62
C ASP A 79 6.35 -14.12 10.12
N LYS A 80 5.86 -13.44 11.16
CA LYS A 80 4.49 -13.56 11.65
C LYS A 80 3.54 -12.61 10.92
N ARG A 81 4.03 -11.41 10.61
CA ARG A 81 3.30 -10.34 9.91
C ARG A 81 4.15 -9.84 8.74
N PRO A 82 4.17 -10.56 7.61
CA PRO A 82 4.98 -10.17 6.46
C PRO A 82 4.50 -8.84 5.89
N PRO A 83 5.42 -8.04 5.30
CA PRO A 83 5.05 -6.86 4.52
C PRO A 83 4.00 -7.19 3.46
N SER A 84 3.13 -6.22 3.12
CA SER A 84 2.00 -6.41 2.20
C SER A 84 2.41 -7.04 0.87
N VAL A 85 3.47 -6.55 0.24
CA VAL A 85 4.01 -7.08 -1.03
C VAL A 85 4.43 -8.54 -0.89
N GLN A 86 5.19 -8.88 0.15
CA GLN A 86 5.58 -10.29 0.40
C GLN A 86 4.35 -11.16 0.62
N ALA A 87 3.37 -10.68 1.39
CA ALA A 87 2.16 -11.44 1.67
C ALA A 87 1.32 -11.72 0.42
N LEU A 88 1.26 -10.78 -0.54
CA LEU A 88 0.59 -10.95 -1.82
C LEU A 88 1.31 -12.00 -2.69
N ILE A 89 2.64 -11.92 -2.79
CA ILE A 89 3.45 -12.90 -3.53
C ILE A 89 3.29 -14.30 -2.94
N ASP A 90 3.45 -14.43 -1.62
CA ASP A 90 3.36 -15.72 -0.92
C ASP A 90 1.99 -16.39 -1.06
N ARG A 91 0.91 -15.60 -1.08
CA ARG A 91 -0.46 -16.12 -1.14
C ARG A 91 -0.99 -16.30 -2.54
N GLY A 92 -0.59 -15.45 -3.49
CA GLY A 92 -1.24 -15.33 -4.79
C GLY A 92 -0.40 -15.75 -5.99
N LEU A 93 0.92 -15.77 -5.90
CA LEU A 93 1.77 -15.92 -7.10
C LEU A 93 2.69 -17.14 -7.05
N ARG A 94 3.62 -17.21 -6.10
CA ARG A 94 4.73 -18.17 -6.15
C ARG A 94 4.33 -19.63 -6.19
N ALA A 95 3.19 -20.01 -5.62
CA ALA A 95 2.70 -21.40 -5.52
C ALA A 95 1.28 -21.57 -6.07
N LYS A 96 0.84 -20.64 -6.91
CA LYS A 96 -0.51 -20.64 -7.49
C LYS A 96 -0.41 -20.56 -9.01
N PRO A 97 -1.36 -21.15 -9.75
CA PRO A 97 -1.45 -20.96 -11.18
C PRO A 97 -1.82 -19.51 -11.52
N LEU A 98 -1.49 -19.07 -12.73
CA LEU A 98 -1.90 -17.78 -13.25
C LEU A 98 -3.43 -17.62 -13.13
N GLY A 99 -3.87 -16.46 -12.64
CA GLY A 99 -5.30 -16.15 -12.41
C GLY A 99 -5.87 -16.60 -11.08
N ALA A 100 -5.11 -17.33 -10.24
CA ALA A 100 -5.58 -17.81 -8.94
C ALA A 100 -5.25 -16.86 -7.76
N TRP A 101 -4.85 -15.62 -8.03
CA TRP A 101 -4.68 -14.60 -6.98
C TRP A 101 -6.02 -14.21 -6.36
N PRO A 102 -6.03 -13.82 -5.08
CA PRO A 102 -7.24 -13.35 -4.43
C PRO A 102 -7.79 -12.10 -5.11
N LYS A 103 -9.02 -12.15 -5.61
CA LYS A 103 -9.73 -11.00 -6.19
C LYS A 103 -10.49 -10.29 -5.08
N ILE A 104 -10.36 -8.96 -5.01
CA ILE A 104 -11.04 -8.09 -4.05
C ILE A 104 -12.05 -7.23 -4.80
N ASN A 105 -11.55 -6.30 -5.59
CA ASN A 105 -12.31 -5.53 -6.57
C ASN A 105 -11.35 -5.03 -7.65
N PRO A 106 -11.84 -4.65 -8.84
CA PRO A 106 -10.97 -4.32 -9.97
C PRO A 106 -9.93 -3.22 -9.68
N ALA A 107 -10.27 -2.20 -8.88
CA ALA A 107 -9.34 -1.11 -8.56
C ALA A 107 -8.23 -1.57 -7.61
N VAL A 108 -8.58 -2.29 -6.55
CA VAL A 108 -7.60 -2.86 -5.60
C VAL A 108 -6.73 -3.89 -6.30
N ASP A 109 -7.32 -4.71 -7.17
CA ASP A 109 -6.59 -5.76 -7.91
C ASP A 109 -5.57 -5.13 -8.86
N ALA A 110 -5.91 -4.02 -9.55
CA ALA A 110 -5.00 -3.28 -10.41
C ALA A 110 -3.80 -2.72 -9.63
N VAL A 111 -4.05 -2.11 -8.46
CA VAL A 111 -2.97 -1.59 -7.60
C VAL A 111 -2.11 -2.70 -7.02
N ASN A 112 -2.72 -3.82 -6.59
CA ASN A 112 -1.99 -4.98 -6.10
C ASN A 112 -1.11 -5.62 -7.18
N ALA A 113 -1.57 -5.65 -8.45
CA ALA A 113 -0.76 -6.15 -9.56
C ALA A 113 0.53 -5.35 -9.73
N VAL A 114 0.43 -4.02 -9.74
CA VAL A 114 1.59 -3.12 -9.79
C VAL A 114 2.47 -3.29 -8.56
N ALA A 115 1.88 -3.34 -7.37
CA ALA A 115 2.63 -3.49 -6.12
C ALA A 115 3.53 -4.74 -6.12
N VAL A 116 3.05 -5.87 -6.63
CA VAL A 116 3.84 -7.13 -6.66
C VAL A 116 4.81 -7.21 -7.84
N ARG A 117 4.51 -6.55 -8.97
CA ARG A 117 5.43 -6.44 -10.10
C ARG A 117 6.64 -5.58 -9.74
N ASP A 118 6.40 -4.40 -9.18
CA ASP A 118 7.42 -3.39 -8.92
C ASP A 118 8.03 -3.51 -7.51
N LEU A 119 7.50 -4.40 -6.68
CA LEU A 119 7.90 -4.61 -5.28
C LEU A 119 7.80 -3.33 -4.45
N VAL A 120 6.76 -2.55 -4.67
CA VAL A 120 6.47 -1.33 -3.90
C VAL A 120 5.20 -1.53 -3.08
N ALA A 121 5.27 -1.23 -1.78
CA ALA A 121 4.08 -1.23 -0.93
C ALA A 121 3.19 -0.06 -1.31
N LEU A 122 2.11 -0.35 -2.03
CA LEU A 122 1.09 0.61 -2.46
C LEU A 122 -0.15 0.52 -1.57
N GLY A 123 -0.78 1.67 -1.33
CA GLY A 123 -2.10 1.80 -0.72
C GLY A 123 -3.07 2.49 -1.68
N LEU A 124 -4.36 2.22 -1.51
CA LEU A 124 -5.44 2.81 -2.30
C LEU A 124 -6.59 3.19 -1.37
N PHE A 125 -6.85 4.49 -1.23
CA PHE A 125 -7.88 5.04 -0.37
C PHE A 125 -8.95 5.77 -1.19
N ASP A 126 -10.20 5.64 -0.78
CA ASP A 126 -11.28 6.50 -1.27
C ASP A 126 -11.03 7.93 -0.78
N ARG A 127 -10.74 8.84 -1.73
CA ARG A 127 -10.35 10.23 -1.40
C ARG A 127 -11.47 10.99 -0.70
N ASP A 128 -12.72 10.67 -1.03
CA ASP A 128 -13.90 11.37 -0.50
C ASP A 128 -14.22 10.93 0.95
N MET A 129 -13.58 9.85 1.43
CA MET A 129 -13.71 9.36 2.81
C MET A 129 -12.61 9.89 3.74
N LEU A 130 -11.65 10.67 3.23
CA LEU A 130 -10.57 11.24 4.02
C LEU A 130 -10.96 12.62 4.56
N GLU A 131 -10.66 12.88 5.83
CA GLU A 131 -10.94 14.14 6.51
C GLU A 131 -9.65 14.91 6.81
N GLY A 132 -9.43 16.01 6.09
CA GLY A 132 -8.23 16.84 6.22
C GLY A 132 -6.98 16.23 5.56
N GLU A 133 -5.83 16.56 6.12
CA GLU A 133 -4.52 16.14 5.59
C GLU A 133 -4.11 14.78 6.19
N VAL A 134 -3.46 13.97 5.36
CA VAL A 134 -2.90 12.69 5.81
C VAL A 134 -1.49 12.91 6.37
N ALA A 135 -1.19 12.28 7.51
CA ALA A 135 0.13 12.31 8.13
C ALA A 135 0.62 10.92 8.51
N LEU A 136 1.92 10.71 8.48
CA LEU A 136 2.60 9.55 9.08
C LEU A 136 3.02 9.96 10.51
N ARG A 137 2.46 9.29 11.51
CA ARG A 137 2.67 9.59 12.91
C ARG A 137 2.72 8.33 13.78
N LEU A 138 3.04 8.50 15.04
CA LEU A 138 2.89 7.43 16.04
C LEU A 138 1.51 7.51 16.69
N THR A 139 0.99 6.36 17.12
CA THR A 139 -0.20 6.27 17.96
C THR A 139 0.10 6.70 19.39
N ASP A 140 -0.90 7.22 20.09
CA ASP A 140 -0.83 7.59 21.51
C ASP A 140 -1.42 6.54 22.47
N GLY A 141 -2.04 5.49 21.92
CA GLY A 141 -2.65 4.41 22.70
C GLY A 141 -4.15 4.59 22.98
N THR A 142 -4.77 5.63 22.43
CA THR A 142 -6.21 5.89 22.58
C THR A 142 -7.01 5.63 21.31
N GLU A 143 -6.34 5.45 20.18
CA GLU A 143 -6.99 5.32 18.88
C GLU A 143 -7.65 3.97 18.69
N GLU A 144 -8.90 4.01 18.26
CA GLU A 144 -9.59 2.83 17.76
C GLU A 144 -9.33 2.63 16.27
N PHE A 145 -9.07 1.39 15.89
CA PHE A 145 -8.81 1.00 14.51
C PHE A 145 -9.55 -0.27 14.14
N THR A 146 -10.30 -0.22 13.05
CA THR A 146 -10.93 -1.40 12.46
C THR A 146 -10.22 -1.74 11.15
N ALA A 147 -9.43 -2.81 11.14
CA ALA A 147 -8.74 -3.26 9.94
C ALA A 147 -9.72 -3.85 8.92
N LEU A 148 -9.38 -3.76 7.63
CA LEU A 148 -10.11 -4.47 6.57
C LEU A 148 -10.17 -5.98 6.89
N GLY A 149 -11.40 -6.52 6.91
CA GLY A 149 -11.67 -7.92 7.20
C GLY A 149 -11.57 -8.31 8.68
N ALA A 150 -11.53 -7.34 9.60
CA ALA A 150 -11.65 -7.60 11.04
C ALA A 150 -13.11 -7.58 11.49
N ASP A 151 -13.41 -8.31 12.56
CA ASP A 151 -14.76 -8.41 13.12
C ASP A 151 -15.20 -7.15 13.92
N GLY A 152 -14.26 -6.28 14.28
CA GLY A 152 -14.54 -5.06 15.03
C GLY A 152 -13.30 -4.21 15.33
N PRO A 153 -13.49 -3.07 16.01
CA PRO A 153 -12.41 -2.19 16.37
C PRO A 153 -11.51 -2.78 17.46
N VAL A 154 -10.25 -2.37 17.42
CA VAL A 154 -9.26 -2.62 18.47
C VAL A 154 -8.62 -1.29 18.86
N THR A 155 -8.30 -1.12 20.15
CA THR A 155 -7.47 0.01 20.58
C THR A 155 -6.02 -0.28 20.19
N LEU A 156 -5.37 0.67 19.51
CA LEU A 156 -3.96 0.54 19.13
C LEU A 156 -3.07 0.84 20.34
N GLU A 157 -1.97 0.10 20.47
CA GLU A 157 -0.94 0.40 21.45
C GLU A 157 -0.21 1.71 21.08
N ALA A 158 0.26 2.46 22.09
CA ALA A 158 1.05 3.67 21.88
C ALA A 158 2.38 3.35 21.18
N GLY A 159 2.84 4.27 20.31
CA GLY A 159 4.11 4.14 19.59
C GLY A 159 4.03 3.33 18.30
N GLY A 160 2.85 2.86 17.89
CA GLY A 160 2.63 2.23 16.59
C GLY A 160 2.74 3.24 15.45
N LEU A 161 3.46 2.91 14.38
CA LEU A 161 3.57 3.75 13.18
C LEU A 161 2.32 3.62 12.31
N VAL A 162 1.62 4.74 12.06
CA VAL A 162 0.35 4.77 11.35
C VAL A 162 0.27 5.91 10.33
N LEU A 163 -0.49 5.67 9.25
CA LEU A 163 -1.07 6.76 8.45
C LEU A 163 -2.40 7.14 9.08
N ALA A 164 -2.59 8.43 9.31
CA ALA A 164 -3.83 8.97 9.87
C ALA A 164 -4.20 10.26 9.14
N ASP A 165 -5.50 10.53 9.04
CA ASP A 165 -6.02 11.85 8.73
C ASP A 165 -6.29 12.64 10.04
N GLU A 166 -6.99 13.77 9.94
CA GLU A 166 -7.28 14.59 11.13
C GLU A 166 -8.27 13.93 12.12
N LYS A 167 -8.96 12.88 11.69
CA LYS A 167 -10.01 12.25 12.48
C LYS A 167 -9.65 10.86 12.98
N ARG A 168 -8.92 10.07 12.18
CA ARG A 168 -8.74 8.65 12.49
C ARG A 168 -7.46 8.07 11.93
N VAL A 169 -7.10 6.90 12.43
CA VAL A 169 -6.08 6.06 11.82
C VAL A 169 -6.64 5.41 10.57
N LEU A 170 -5.93 5.59 9.44
CA LEU A 170 -6.28 5.04 8.13
C LEU A 170 -5.58 3.70 7.87
N SER A 171 -4.33 3.56 8.30
CA SER A 171 -3.53 2.36 8.06
C SER A 171 -2.48 2.17 9.15
N GLN A 172 -2.32 0.93 9.59
CA GLN A 172 -1.10 0.49 10.27
C GLN A 172 -0.01 0.36 9.20
N PHE A 173 0.96 1.26 9.23
CA PHE A 173 1.90 1.50 8.14
C PHE A 173 2.53 0.20 7.60
N ALA A 174 2.45 0.04 6.27
CA ALA A 174 2.94 -1.12 5.51
C ALA A 174 2.37 -2.49 5.97
N HIS A 175 1.28 -2.50 6.74
CA HIS A 175 0.70 -3.73 7.26
C HIS A 175 -0.79 -3.90 6.88
N ARG A 176 -1.69 -3.07 7.39
CA ARG A 176 -3.15 -3.21 7.18
C ARG A 176 -3.84 -1.86 7.07
N ASP A 177 -4.73 -1.75 6.10
CA ASP A 177 -5.59 -0.61 5.92
C ASP A 177 -6.88 -0.74 6.73
N GLY A 178 -7.43 0.42 7.11
CA GLY A 178 -8.71 0.52 7.81
C GLY A 178 -9.90 0.39 6.87
N VAL A 179 -11.07 0.13 7.45
CA VAL A 179 -12.32 -0.06 6.69
C VAL A 179 -12.91 1.25 6.17
N HIS A 180 -12.67 2.39 6.85
CA HIS A 180 -13.38 3.64 6.58
C HIS A 180 -13.11 4.23 5.21
N GLN A 181 -11.87 4.18 4.75
CA GLN A 181 -11.43 4.68 3.45
C GLN A 181 -11.33 3.60 2.39
N ALA A 182 -11.95 2.45 2.61
CA ALA A 182 -11.93 1.34 1.67
C ALA A 182 -12.59 1.72 0.34
N VAL A 183 -11.92 1.40 -0.76
CA VAL A 183 -12.45 1.62 -2.10
C VAL A 183 -13.57 0.63 -2.40
N THR A 184 -14.67 1.17 -2.91
CA THR A 184 -15.89 0.43 -3.29
C THR A 184 -16.20 0.59 -4.77
N ALA A 185 -17.24 -0.06 -5.26
CA ALA A 185 -17.71 0.10 -6.63
C ALA A 185 -18.22 1.53 -6.94
N GLN A 186 -18.57 2.30 -5.91
CA GLN A 186 -19.02 3.69 -6.02
C GLN A 186 -17.89 4.71 -6.00
N THR A 187 -16.71 4.33 -5.54
CA THR A 187 -15.55 5.22 -5.48
C THR A 187 -15.16 5.72 -6.86
N ARG A 188 -14.93 7.02 -6.98
CA ARG A 188 -14.51 7.69 -8.23
C ARG A 188 -13.19 8.45 -8.08
N ARG A 189 -12.92 8.99 -6.91
CA ARG A 189 -11.70 9.71 -6.59
C ARG A 189 -10.88 8.90 -5.60
N VAL A 190 -9.64 8.69 -5.90
CA VAL A 190 -8.76 7.87 -5.05
C VAL A 190 -7.46 8.60 -4.74
N LEU A 191 -6.93 8.32 -3.56
CA LEU A 191 -5.58 8.66 -3.17
C LEU A 191 -4.73 7.38 -3.24
N LEU A 192 -3.81 7.35 -4.19
CA LEU A 192 -2.75 6.35 -4.27
C LEU A 192 -1.61 6.74 -3.32
N LEU A 193 -1.04 5.77 -2.64
CA LEU A 193 0.08 5.95 -1.72
C LEU A 193 1.18 4.94 -2.04
N ALA A 194 2.44 5.38 -1.97
CA ALA A 194 3.61 4.51 -2.07
C ALA A 194 4.53 4.74 -0.87
N CYS A 195 4.92 3.66 -0.21
CA CYS A 195 5.78 3.70 0.96
C CYS A 195 7.25 3.63 0.53
N SER A 196 7.94 4.79 0.51
CA SER A 196 9.39 4.86 0.36
C SER A 196 10.03 4.74 1.74
N VAL A 197 10.83 3.71 1.91
CA VAL A 197 11.56 3.42 3.16
C VAL A 197 13.05 3.28 2.84
N PRO A 198 13.96 3.35 3.82
CA PRO A 198 15.38 3.11 3.55
C PRO A 198 15.58 1.80 2.77
N GLY A 199 16.23 1.90 1.61
CA GLY A 199 16.43 0.79 0.68
C GLY A 199 15.36 0.63 -0.41
N VAL A 200 14.29 1.44 -0.41
CA VAL A 200 13.32 1.54 -1.51
C VAL A 200 13.39 2.93 -2.13
N ASP A 201 13.80 2.98 -3.38
CA ASP A 201 14.03 4.22 -4.10
C ASP A 201 12.75 5.02 -4.37
N GLU A 202 12.84 6.36 -4.25
CA GLU A 202 11.71 7.26 -4.46
C GLU A 202 11.22 7.23 -5.91
N ASP A 203 12.13 7.13 -6.88
CA ASP A 203 11.75 7.10 -8.31
C ASP A 203 11.00 5.80 -8.62
N THR A 204 11.42 4.66 -8.05
CA THR A 204 10.66 3.41 -8.14
C THR A 204 9.24 3.56 -7.57
N CYS A 205 9.08 4.28 -6.45
CA CYS A 205 7.76 4.58 -5.89
C CYS A 205 6.91 5.46 -6.83
N ARG A 206 7.53 6.47 -7.48
CA ARG A 206 6.84 7.34 -8.45
C ARG A 206 6.37 6.56 -9.67
N ASP A 207 7.22 5.71 -10.22
CA ASP A 207 6.90 4.89 -11.39
C ASP A 207 5.76 3.91 -11.08
N ALA A 208 5.78 3.28 -9.91
CA ALA A 208 4.69 2.41 -9.46
C ALA A 208 3.37 3.17 -9.28
N LEU A 209 3.38 4.40 -8.73
CA LEU A 209 2.20 5.25 -8.62
C LEU A 209 1.63 5.61 -9.99
N LEU A 210 2.48 5.97 -10.96
CA LEU A 210 2.06 6.29 -12.32
C LEU A 210 1.45 5.07 -13.02
N ALA A 211 2.08 3.91 -12.89
CA ALA A 211 1.57 2.66 -13.47
C ALA A 211 0.20 2.28 -12.87
N ALA A 212 0.05 2.40 -11.55
CA ALA A 212 -1.23 2.16 -10.88
C ALA A 212 -2.31 3.16 -11.31
N ALA A 213 -1.98 4.46 -11.37
CA ALA A 213 -2.90 5.50 -11.83
C ALA A 213 -3.35 5.27 -13.28
N ALA A 214 -2.45 4.85 -14.17
CA ALA A 214 -2.79 4.54 -15.56
C ALA A 214 -3.83 3.41 -15.66
N LEU A 215 -3.70 2.36 -14.87
CA LEU A 215 -4.69 1.28 -14.80
C LEU A 215 -6.04 1.74 -14.22
N LEU A 216 -6.03 2.67 -13.29
CA LEU A 216 -7.25 3.21 -12.69
C LEU A 216 -8.03 4.16 -13.61
N GLY A 217 -7.42 4.73 -14.62
CA GLY A 217 -8.08 5.66 -15.56
C GLY A 217 -7.31 6.97 -15.74
N GLY A 218 -6.18 7.11 -15.10
CA GLY A 218 -5.29 8.27 -15.16
C GLY A 218 -5.28 9.13 -13.89
N THR A 219 -4.36 10.08 -13.87
CA THR A 219 -4.24 11.03 -12.75
C THR A 219 -5.39 12.01 -12.74
N ALA A 220 -5.78 12.46 -11.55
CA ALA A 220 -6.73 13.55 -11.39
C ALA A 220 -6.15 14.86 -12.02
N PRO A 221 -7.01 15.71 -12.58
CA PRO A 221 -6.59 16.96 -13.20
C PRO A 221 -6.03 17.96 -12.18
#